data_d860adb755cb1d2ad53e74049c57b78b
#
_entry.id   d860adb755cb1d2ad53e74049c57b78b
#
_cell.length_a   1.000
_cell.length_b   1.000
_cell.length_c   1.000
_cell.angle_alpha   90.00
_cell.angle_beta   90.00
_cell.angle_gamma   90.00
#
_symmetry.space_group_name_H-M   'P 1'
#
loop_
_entity.id
_entity.type
_entity.pdbx_description
1 polymer ?
#
loop_
_entity_poly.entity_id
_entity_poly.type
_entity_poly.pdbx_seq_one_letter_code
_entity_poly.pdbx_strand_id
1 'polypeptide(L)'
;MIAVLIAASVFFGSCKKAEKSSPSAQAANIITVRLLTDATGIDDKSFNAAAWRGILEFYGDTWDSPKQRGVAYDVVTAQTQDMYIPNIRQATDEGYDLIVTTGFTFADALETVAKQNPNQHYLIVDVDWVNLPNVMQATYAEHEGSYLVGVATALKAQADGIANPRFGFIGGVPGAVITKFEVGFVQGVLSIFPNAQILDYYANDWGRPDLAKTQAKNWYDSGVYAIYSAAGGTGNGTIAQAKEYRSAGRNVWAIGVDSDQHEEGLYNATESAVLTSMLKRVETSLIYALRSVQNNTFKGEVIIFDLKADGVGYSDTNPAVTADIKRALEQAKGQIISGQIKVAATYADAKKLPGFPQDLKAMDN
;
A
#
# COMPACT_ATOMS: atom_id res chain seq x y z
N MET A 1 68.15 -12.77 78.68
CA MET A 1 68.27 -13.39 77.33
C MET A 1 66.87 -13.74 76.88
N ILE A 2 66.30 -12.95 75.98
CA ILE A 2 64.89 -13.07 75.54
C ILE A 2 64.96 -13.72 74.17
N ALA A 3 64.31 -14.89 74.01
CA ALA A 3 64.23 -15.59 72.76
C ALA A 3 62.93 -15.08 72.06
N VAL A 4 63.08 -14.57 70.84
CA VAL A 4 61.93 -14.14 69.98
C VAL A 4 61.54 -15.32 69.09
N LEU A 5 60.32 -15.80 69.22
CA LEU A 5 59.69 -16.74 68.31
C LEU A 5 59.09 -15.98 67.15
N ILE A 6 59.52 -16.29 65.92
CA ILE A 6 58.85 -15.81 64.71
C ILE A 6 57.86 -16.86 64.24
N ALA A 7 56.55 -16.48 64.26
CA ALA A 7 55.48 -17.28 63.72
C ALA A 7 55.34 -16.96 62.21
N ALA A 8 55.52 -17.95 61.37
CA ALA A 8 55.27 -17.84 59.91
C ALA A 8 53.79 -18.08 59.58
N SER A 9 53.08 -17.06 59.16
CA SER A 9 51.71 -17.18 58.70
C SER A 9 51.70 -17.58 57.22
N VAL A 10 51.22 -18.78 56.93
CA VAL A 10 50.97 -19.25 55.56
C VAL A 10 49.63 -18.69 55.07
N PHE A 11 49.67 -17.79 54.08
CA PHE A 11 48.50 -17.31 53.37
C PHE A 11 48.11 -18.31 52.28
N PHE A 12 47.00 -19.03 52.43
CA PHE A 12 46.37 -19.74 51.34
C PHE A 12 45.63 -18.74 50.43
N GLY A 13 46.20 -18.44 49.29
CA GLY A 13 45.55 -17.68 48.23
C GLY A 13 44.46 -18.52 47.55
N SER A 14 43.21 -18.22 47.83
CA SER A 14 42.07 -18.78 47.13
C SER A 14 41.99 -18.16 45.71
N CYS A 15 42.36 -18.95 44.69
CA CYS A 15 42.12 -18.58 43.29
C CYS A 15 40.60 -18.59 43.04
N LYS A 16 39.95 -17.42 43.06
CA LYS A 16 38.63 -17.25 42.45
C LYS A 16 38.78 -17.45 40.95
N LYS A 17 38.21 -18.53 40.43
CA LYS A 17 37.94 -18.69 38.99
C LYS A 17 37.13 -17.47 38.51
N ALA A 18 37.69 -16.69 37.58
CA ALA A 18 36.93 -15.69 36.85
C ALA A 18 35.82 -16.37 36.09
N GLU A 19 34.57 -16.08 36.45
CA GLU A 19 33.42 -16.43 35.64
C GLU A 19 33.62 -15.73 34.28
N LYS A 20 33.67 -16.55 33.22
CA LYS A 20 33.58 -16.05 31.86
C LYS A 20 32.23 -15.34 31.74
N SER A 21 32.26 -14.03 31.63
CA SER A 21 31.10 -13.24 31.19
C SER A 21 30.55 -13.86 29.91
N SER A 22 29.25 -14.18 29.93
CA SER A 22 28.50 -14.58 28.75
C SER A 22 28.79 -13.60 27.60
N PRO A 23 28.85 -14.07 26.34
CA PRO A 23 29.07 -13.16 25.22
C PRO A 23 27.99 -12.06 25.28
N SER A 24 28.41 -10.83 25.26
CA SER A 24 27.55 -9.68 25.04
C SER A 24 26.62 -9.98 23.87
N ALA A 25 25.34 -9.71 24.02
CA ALA A 25 24.40 -9.73 22.92
C ALA A 25 25.09 -9.06 21.71
N GLN A 26 25.30 -9.83 20.66
CA GLN A 26 25.83 -9.34 19.40
C GLN A 26 24.97 -8.16 19.02
N ALA A 27 25.54 -6.98 18.85
CA ALA A 27 24.82 -5.84 18.29
C ALA A 27 24.14 -6.34 17.02
N ALA A 28 22.82 -6.40 17.03
CA ALA A 28 22.08 -6.85 15.87
C ALA A 28 22.49 -5.94 14.71
N ASN A 29 23.06 -6.52 13.65
CA ASN A 29 23.40 -5.74 12.45
C ASN A 29 22.11 -5.04 12.03
N ILE A 30 22.15 -3.72 12.03
CA ILE A 30 21.03 -2.90 11.57
C ILE A 30 20.93 -3.14 10.07
N ILE A 31 19.84 -3.73 9.62
CA ILE A 31 19.56 -3.89 8.19
C ILE A 31 19.39 -2.50 7.57
N THR A 32 19.97 -2.29 6.41
CA THR A 32 19.85 -1.03 5.67
C THR A 32 18.96 -1.18 4.46
N VAL A 33 18.13 -0.15 4.18
CA VAL A 33 17.18 -0.17 3.06
C VAL A 33 17.13 1.14 2.31
N ARG A 34 17.10 1.08 0.97
CA ARG A 34 16.81 2.21 0.10
C ARG A 34 15.46 2.00 -0.60
N LEU A 35 14.54 2.95 -0.41
CA LEU A 35 13.30 3.03 -1.17
C LEU A 35 13.49 3.88 -2.42
N LEU A 36 13.06 3.38 -3.57
CA LEU A 36 13.05 4.11 -4.84
C LEU A 36 11.61 4.27 -5.30
N THR A 37 11.20 5.51 -5.50
CA THR A 37 9.84 5.87 -5.93
C THR A 37 9.85 6.56 -7.30
N ASP A 38 8.72 6.59 -7.95
CA ASP A 38 8.48 7.45 -9.11
C ASP A 38 8.43 8.94 -8.72
N ALA A 39 8.09 9.80 -9.67
CA ALA A 39 8.10 11.26 -9.51
C ALA A 39 7.09 11.78 -8.47
N THR A 40 6.10 10.97 -8.06
CA THR A 40 5.12 11.38 -7.03
C THR A 40 5.71 11.37 -5.62
N GLY A 41 6.79 10.59 -5.41
CA GLY A 41 7.48 10.53 -4.12
C GLY A 41 6.60 10.01 -2.98
N ILE A 42 7.12 10.08 -1.77
CA ILE A 42 6.43 9.59 -0.56
C ILE A 42 5.26 10.48 -0.10
N ASP A 43 5.11 11.68 -0.67
CA ASP A 43 4.04 12.62 -0.30
C ASP A 43 2.74 12.41 -1.10
N ASP A 44 2.62 11.31 -1.84
CA ASP A 44 1.45 10.96 -2.66
C ASP A 44 0.16 10.71 -1.85
N LYS A 45 0.29 10.56 -0.52
CA LYS A 45 -0.80 10.22 0.42
C LYS A 45 -1.45 8.86 0.14
N SER A 46 -0.80 8.00 -0.62
CA SER A 46 -1.33 6.76 -1.14
C SER A 46 -0.27 5.64 -1.11
N PHE A 47 0.18 5.19 -2.25
CA PHE A 47 1.01 4.01 -2.48
C PHE A 47 2.46 4.14 -1.97
N ASN A 48 3.18 5.18 -2.40
CA ASN A 48 4.55 5.39 -1.96
C ASN A 48 4.61 5.80 -0.48
N ALA A 49 3.61 6.57 -0.01
CA ALA A 49 3.46 6.89 1.41
C ALA A 49 3.29 5.63 2.25
N ALA A 50 2.53 4.63 1.78
CA ALA A 50 2.36 3.35 2.48
C ALA A 50 3.68 2.57 2.55
N ALA A 51 4.44 2.51 1.46
CA ALA A 51 5.76 1.89 1.46
C ALA A 51 6.70 2.55 2.48
N TRP A 52 6.75 3.88 2.49
CA TRP A 52 7.56 4.64 3.44
C TRP A 52 7.16 4.38 4.89
N ARG A 53 5.85 4.35 5.20
CA ARG A 53 5.36 3.99 6.55
C ARG A 53 5.84 2.61 6.98
N GLY A 54 5.84 1.61 6.09
CA GLY A 54 6.34 0.27 6.39
C GLY A 54 7.81 0.27 6.81
N ILE A 55 8.64 1.09 6.17
CA ILE A 55 10.03 1.28 6.58
C ILE A 55 10.11 1.93 7.96
N LEU A 56 9.42 3.06 8.16
CA LEU A 56 9.42 3.76 9.45
C LEU A 56 8.97 2.82 10.59
N GLU A 57 7.90 2.06 10.38
CA GLU A 57 7.38 1.12 11.37
C GLU A 57 8.41 0.03 11.71
N PHE A 58 9.10 -0.53 10.72
CA PHE A 58 10.14 -1.55 10.95
C PHE A 58 11.25 -1.03 11.86
N TYR A 59 11.65 0.23 11.71
CA TYR A 59 12.71 0.85 12.54
C TYR A 59 12.20 1.49 13.83
N GLY A 60 10.87 1.53 14.06
CA GLY A 60 10.25 2.18 15.21
C GLY A 60 10.31 3.70 15.15
N ASP A 61 10.41 4.25 13.95
CA ASP A 61 10.39 5.67 13.67
C ASP A 61 8.99 6.15 13.26
N THR A 62 8.79 7.46 13.24
CA THR A 62 7.54 8.08 12.80
C THR A 62 7.80 9.06 11.65
N TRP A 63 6.74 9.43 10.93
CA TRP A 63 6.84 10.37 9.81
C TRP A 63 7.49 11.70 10.22
N ASP A 64 7.09 12.23 11.37
CA ASP A 64 7.58 13.53 11.88
C ASP A 64 8.94 13.42 12.58
N SER A 65 9.41 12.19 12.85
CA SER A 65 10.66 11.94 13.57
C SER A 65 11.42 10.71 13.01
N PRO A 66 11.92 10.79 11.76
CA PRO A 66 12.65 9.70 11.12
C PRO A 66 14.12 9.69 11.58
N LYS A 67 14.38 9.23 12.80
CA LYS A 67 15.68 9.34 13.50
C LYS A 67 16.81 8.57 12.81
N GLN A 68 16.48 7.48 12.13
CA GLN A 68 17.48 6.62 11.48
C GLN A 68 17.59 6.87 9.96
N ARG A 69 16.90 7.89 9.44
CA ARG A 69 17.00 8.29 8.04
C ARG A 69 18.43 8.75 7.70
N GLY A 70 18.95 8.30 6.57
CA GLY A 70 20.34 8.54 6.14
C GLY A 70 21.38 7.70 6.88
N VAL A 71 20.97 6.82 7.83
CA VAL A 71 21.81 5.88 8.54
C VAL A 71 21.41 4.44 8.24
N ALA A 72 20.16 4.07 8.54
CA ALA A 72 19.64 2.73 8.30
C ALA A 72 18.70 2.68 7.08
N TYR A 73 18.05 3.77 6.76
CA TYR A 73 17.15 3.83 5.61
C TYR A 73 17.16 5.20 4.94
N ASP A 74 16.83 5.23 3.66
CA ASP A 74 16.62 6.46 2.92
C ASP A 74 15.63 6.25 1.76
N VAL A 75 15.23 7.34 1.09
CA VAL A 75 14.36 7.33 -0.08
C VAL A 75 14.93 8.21 -1.18
N VAL A 76 14.84 7.73 -2.41
CA VAL A 76 15.16 8.50 -3.63
C VAL A 76 13.95 8.51 -4.55
N THR A 77 13.53 9.70 -4.94
CA THR A 77 12.44 9.92 -5.90
C THR A 77 13.02 10.15 -7.29
N ALA A 78 12.67 9.30 -8.24
CA ALA A 78 13.08 9.43 -9.63
C ALA A 78 12.09 10.35 -10.38
N GLN A 79 12.55 11.48 -10.86
CA GLN A 79 11.70 12.45 -11.58
C GLN A 79 11.23 11.96 -12.94
N THR A 80 11.98 11.03 -13.54
CA THR A 80 11.70 10.46 -14.86
C THR A 80 12.17 9.00 -14.89
N GLN A 81 11.64 8.18 -15.79
CA GLN A 81 11.95 6.74 -15.85
C GLN A 81 13.40 6.44 -16.25
N ASP A 82 14.07 7.34 -17.00
CA ASP A 82 15.48 7.20 -17.33
C ASP A 82 16.40 7.26 -16.09
N MET A 83 15.92 7.78 -14.96
CA MET A 83 16.61 7.76 -13.68
C MET A 83 16.50 6.41 -12.93
N TYR A 84 15.63 5.49 -13.34
CA TYR A 84 15.40 4.24 -12.60
C TYR A 84 16.66 3.37 -12.53
N ILE A 85 17.27 3.05 -13.69
CA ILE A 85 18.51 2.26 -13.72
C ILE A 85 19.65 2.93 -12.95
N PRO A 86 19.97 4.22 -13.15
CA PRO A 86 20.97 4.91 -12.36
C PRO A 86 20.74 4.84 -10.85
N ASN A 87 19.50 5.08 -10.41
CA ASN A 87 19.16 5.08 -8.98
C ASN A 87 19.27 3.68 -8.35
N ILE A 88 18.82 2.63 -9.06
CA ILE A 88 18.94 1.24 -8.58
C ILE A 88 20.42 0.85 -8.50
N ARG A 89 21.26 1.19 -9.51
CA ARG A 89 22.69 0.93 -9.50
C ARG A 89 23.38 1.65 -8.34
N GLN A 90 23.07 2.93 -8.14
CA GLN A 90 23.64 3.70 -7.04
C GLN A 90 23.35 3.05 -5.70
N ALA A 91 22.08 2.66 -5.44
CA ALA A 91 21.70 1.98 -4.21
C ALA A 91 22.43 0.63 -4.04
N THR A 92 22.65 -0.10 -5.14
CA THR A 92 23.42 -1.36 -5.15
C THR A 92 24.90 -1.11 -4.82
N ASP A 93 25.51 -0.11 -5.44
CA ASP A 93 26.93 0.23 -5.22
C ASP A 93 27.18 0.79 -3.81
N GLU A 94 26.21 1.47 -3.21
CA GLU A 94 26.23 1.95 -1.82
C GLU A 94 26.07 0.81 -0.80
N GLY A 95 25.64 -0.40 -1.23
CA GLY A 95 25.63 -1.60 -0.42
C GLY A 95 24.47 -1.70 0.58
N TYR A 96 23.30 -1.18 0.23
CA TYR A 96 22.09 -1.41 1.03
C TYR A 96 21.72 -2.89 1.08
N ASP A 97 21.32 -3.42 2.25
CA ASP A 97 20.93 -4.82 2.41
C ASP A 97 19.64 -5.17 1.63
N LEU A 98 18.73 -4.21 1.49
CA LEU A 98 17.51 -4.32 0.68
C LEU A 98 17.32 -3.06 -0.15
N ILE A 99 17.02 -3.23 -1.44
CA ILE A 99 16.60 -2.15 -2.33
C ILE A 99 15.15 -2.40 -2.72
N VAL A 100 14.31 -1.40 -2.51
CA VAL A 100 12.87 -1.48 -2.75
C VAL A 100 12.48 -0.55 -3.89
N THR A 101 11.72 -1.05 -4.85
CA THR A 101 11.10 -0.25 -5.91
C THR A 101 9.58 -0.35 -5.83
N THR A 102 8.90 0.79 -5.94
CA THR A 102 7.44 0.84 -5.88
C THR A 102 6.82 1.02 -7.27
N GLY A 103 6.03 0.03 -7.66
CA GLY A 103 5.25 0.08 -8.90
C GLY A 103 5.88 -0.64 -10.09
N PHE A 104 4.99 -1.09 -10.97
CA PHE A 104 5.35 -1.92 -12.12
C PHE A 104 6.23 -1.20 -13.17
N THR A 105 6.24 0.12 -13.19
CA THR A 105 7.08 0.89 -14.12
C THR A 105 8.59 0.68 -13.88
N PHE A 106 8.98 0.21 -12.69
CA PHE A 106 10.36 -0.14 -12.38
C PHE A 106 10.81 -1.51 -12.88
N ALA A 107 9.91 -2.38 -13.36
CA ALA A 107 10.18 -3.79 -13.59
C ALA A 107 11.40 -4.03 -14.51
N ASP A 108 11.42 -3.42 -15.70
CA ASP A 108 12.49 -3.61 -16.68
C ASP A 108 13.84 -3.08 -16.17
N ALA A 109 13.81 -1.94 -15.48
CA ALA A 109 15.00 -1.32 -14.91
C ALA A 109 15.57 -2.19 -13.77
N LEU A 110 14.71 -2.69 -12.89
CA LEU A 110 15.09 -3.57 -11.80
C LEU A 110 15.64 -4.90 -12.32
N GLU A 111 14.94 -5.53 -13.26
CA GLU A 111 15.38 -6.79 -13.86
C GLU A 111 16.78 -6.65 -14.48
N THR A 112 17.04 -5.54 -15.17
CA THR A 112 18.34 -5.24 -15.77
C THR A 112 19.46 -5.18 -14.74
N VAL A 113 19.24 -4.49 -13.61
CA VAL A 113 20.26 -4.33 -12.58
C VAL A 113 20.40 -5.59 -11.72
N ALA A 114 19.28 -6.22 -11.35
CA ALA A 114 19.26 -7.40 -10.49
C ALA A 114 19.96 -8.61 -11.14
N LYS A 115 19.85 -8.80 -12.46
CA LYS A 115 20.61 -9.83 -13.22
C LYS A 115 22.12 -9.66 -13.11
N GLN A 116 22.59 -8.42 -13.01
CA GLN A 116 24.02 -8.10 -12.90
C GLN A 116 24.54 -8.21 -11.46
N ASN A 117 23.64 -8.25 -10.48
CA ASN A 117 23.95 -8.22 -9.04
C ASN A 117 23.23 -9.36 -8.28
N PRO A 118 23.56 -10.64 -8.55
CA PRO A 118 22.79 -11.78 -8.06
C PRO A 118 22.80 -11.96 -6.53
N ASN A 119 23.72 -11.31 -5.82
CA ASN A 119 23.83 -11.37 -4.36
C ASN A 119 23.10 -10.23 -3.64
N GLN A 120 22.62 -9.23 -4.38
CA GLN A 120 21.86 -8.11 -3.83
C GLN A 120 20.39 -8.48 -3.69
N HIS A 121 19.76 -8.15 -2.56
CA HIS A 121 18.33 -8.37 -2.34
C HIS A 121 17.50 -7.19 -2.85
N TYR A 122 16.45 -7.50 -3.60
CA TYR A 122 15.51 -6.52 -4.13
C TYR A 122 14.07 -6.88 -3.78
N LEU A 123 13.26 -5.88 -3.48
CA LEU A 123 11.80 -6.00 -3.43
C LEU A 123 11.20 -5.12 -4.52
N ILE A 124 10.27 -5.65 -5.29
CA ILE A 124 9.42 -4.86 -6.18
C ILE A 124 7.95 -5.05 -5.83
N VAL A 125 7.19 -3.97 -5.81
CA VAL A 125 5.75 -3.97 -5.52
C VAL A 125 4.97 -3.85 -6.83
N ASP A 126 3.87 -4.61 -6.96
CA ASP A 126 2.97 -4.67 -8.12
C ASP A 126 3.56 -5.33 -9.37
N VAL A 127 4.44 -6.30 -9.18
CA VAL A 127 5.07 -7.09 -10.24
C VAL A 127 5.10 -8.57 -9.85
N ASP A 128 4.91 -9.47 -10.81
CA ASP A 128 4.98 -10.93 -10.63
C ASP A 128 5.70 -11.66 -11.78
N TRP A 129 6.33 -10.91 -12.69
CA TRP A 129 6.98 -11.46 -13.89
C TRP A 129 8.51 -11.32 -13.91
N VAL A 130 9.14 -10.69 -12.94
CA VAL A 130 10.60 -10.62 -12.79
C VAL A 130 11.09 -11.86 -12.04
N ASN A 131 11.35 -12.95 -12.77
CA ASN A 131 11.66 -14.25 -12.20
C ASN A 131 13.16 -14.41 -11.89
N LEU A 132 13.66 -13.69 -10.86
CA LEU A 132 15.05 -13.74 -10.41
C LEU A 132 15.14 -14.19 -8.94
N PRO A 133 16.16 -15.01 -8.57
CA PRO A 133 16.27 -15.57 -7.21
C PRO A 133 16.56 -14.52 -6.13
N ASN A 134 16.99 -13.33 -6.52
CA ASN A 134 17.30 -12.19 -5.65
C ASN A 134 16.26 -11.07 -5.70
N VAL A 135 15.10 -11.30 -6.33
CA VAL A 135 14.00 -10.33 -6.41
C VAL A 135 12.74 -10.91 -5.78
N MET A 136 12.35 -10.38 -4.62
CA MET A 136 11.04 -10.63 -4.03
C MET A 136 10.00 -9.74 -4.72
N GLN A 137 8.86 -10.29 -5.05
CA GLN A 137 7.79 -9.60 -5.77
C GLN A 137 6.52 -9.63 -4.91
N ALA A 138 6.00 -8.46 -4.58
CA ALA A 138 4.77 -8.33 -3.80
C ALA A 138 3.61 -7.91 -4.70
N THR A 139 2.57 -8.73 -4.78
CA THR A 139 1.31 -8.41 -5.48
C THR A 139 0.14 -8.47 -4.53
N TYR A 140 -0.97 -7.88 -4.92
CA TYR A 140 -2.15 -7.75 -4.06
C TYR A 140 -3.41 -8.22 -4.79
N ALA A 141 -4.38 -8.67 -3.98
CA ALA A 141 -5.72 -8.97 -4.47
C ALA A 141 -6.60 -7.71 -4.44
N GLU A 142 -6.21 -6.68 -5.19
CA GLU A 142 -6.85 -5.37 -5.21
C GLU A 142 -8.35 -5.46 -5.55
N HIS A 143 -8.74 -6.43 -6.40
CA HIS A 143 -10.14 -6.69 -6.74
C HIS A 143 -10.98 -7.07 -5.52
N GLU A 144 -10.41 -7.79 -4.55
CA GLU A 144 -11.13 -8.18 -3.33
C GLU A 144 -11.40 -6.97 -2.42
N GLY A 145 -10.37 -6.14 -2.15
CA GLY A 145 -10.53 -4.91 -1.36
C GLY A 145 -11.45 -3.89 -2.05
N SER A 146 -11.31 -3.75 -3.39
CA SER A 146 -12.14 -2.86 -4.19
C SER A 146 -13.61 -3.30 -4.25
N TYR A 147 -13.89 -4.61 -4.22
CA TYR A 147 -15.25 -5.12 -4.07
C TYR A 147 -15.88 -4.61 -2.77
N LEU A 148 -15.16 -4.66 -1.66
CA LEU A 148 -15.67 -4.19 -0.37
C LEU A 148 -15.99 -2.70 -0.38
N VAL A 149 -15.13 -1.84 -0.92
CA VAL A 149 -15.44 -0.40 -1.00
C VAL A 149 -16.53 -0.10 -2.02
N GLY A 150 -16.70 -0.93 -3.06
CA GLY A 150 -17.85 -0.88 -3.97
C GLY A 150 -19.16 -1.16 -3.25
N VAL A 151 -19.22 -2.22 -2.42
CA VAL A 151 -20.36 -2.54 -1.56
C VAL A 151 -20.65 -1.40 -0.57
N ALA A 152 -19.61 -0.87 0.12
CA ALA A 152 -19.76 0.23 1.07
C ALA A 152 -20.39 1.47 0.40
N THR A 153 -19.89 1.82 -0.78
CA THR A 153 -20.35 2.97 -1.56
C THR A 153 -21.80 2.81 -1.99
N ALA A 154 -22.16 1.64 -2.46
CA ALA A 154 -23.53 1.33 -2.89
C ALA A 154 -24.51 1.31 -1.71
N LEU A 155 -24.16 0.70 -0.58
CA LEU A 155 -24.98 0.70 0.62
C LEU A 155 -25.17 2.11 1.19
N LYS A 156 -24.16 2.98 1.11
CA LYS A 156 -24.30 4.37 1.50
C LYS A 156 -25.25 5.13 0.57
N ALA A 157 -25.17 4.92 -0.74
CA ALA A 157 -26.13 5.50 -1.69
C ALA A 157 -27.56 5.03 -1.41
N GLN A 158 -27.75 3.76 -1.07
CA GLN A 158 -29.05 3.21 -0.67
C GLN A 158 -29.57 3.86 0.61
N ALA A 159 -28.74 4.01 1.63
CA ALA A 159 -29.08 4.66 2.89
C ALA A 159 -29.44 6.15 2.71
N ASP A 160 -28.83 6.82 1.73
CA ASP A 160 -29.13 8.21 1.35
C ASP A 160 -30.37 8.34 0.44
N GLY A 161 -31.05 7.22 0.11
CA GLY A 161 -32.25 7.24 -0.71
C GLY A 161 -32.02 7.50 -2.20
N ILE A 162 -30.80 7.27 -2.72
CA ILE A 162 -30.49 7.47 -4.13
C ILE A 162 -31.02 6.28 -4.94
N ALA A 163 -32.11 6.49 -5.67
CA ALA A 163 -32.80 5.40 -6.38
C ALA A 163 -32.03 4.88 -7.61
N ASN A 164 -31.35 5.76 -8.34
CA ASN A 164 -30.58 5.43 -9.55
C ASN A 164 -29.17 6.03 -9.43
N PRO A 165 -28.30 5.48 -8.59
CA PRO A 165 -26.99 6.04 -8.36
C PRO A 165 -26.09 5.90 -9.59
N ARG A 166 -25.23 6.91 -9.79
CA ARG A 166 -24.16 6.90 -10.77
C ARG A 166 -22.85 6.94 -10.01
N PHE A 167 -21.89 6.13 -10.42
CA PHE A 167 -20.59 6.05 -9.80
C PHE A 167 -19.48 6.28 -10.84
N GLY A 168 -18.35 6.83 -10.39
CA GLY A 168 -17.18 7.04 -11.21
C GLY A 168 -15.98 6.23 -10.72
N PHE A 169 -15.13 5.81 -11.66
CA PHE A 169 -13.82 5.28 -11.40
C PHE A 169 -12.77 6.13 -12.11
N ILE A 170 -11.74 6.57 -11.38
CA ILE A 170 -10.59 7.28 -11.97
C ILE A 170 -9.35 6.43 -11.74
N GLY A 171 -8.78 5.89 -12.83
CA GLY A 171 -7.50 5.19 -12.82
C GLY A 171 -6.33 6.12 -13.09
N GLY A 172 -5.16 5.78 -12.58
CA GLY A 172 -3.89 6.42 -12.95
C GLY A 172 -3.46 6.00 -14.35
N VAL A 173 -2.46 5.16 -14.46
CA VAL A 173 -2.01 4.56 -15.73
C VAL A 173 -2.75 3.23 -15.95
N PRO A 174 -3.36 3.00 -17.12
CA PRO A 174 -4.05 1.74 -17.39
C PRO A 174 -3.11 0.55 -17.39
N GLY A 175 -3.62 -0.62 -17.04
CA GLY A 175 -2.89 -1.89 -16.99
C GLY A 175 -3.52 -2.87 -16.00
N ALA A 176 -3.04 -4.11 -15.97
CA ALA A 176 -3.61 -5.21 -15.20
C ALA A 176 -3.80 -4.90 -13.71
N VAL A 177 -2.87 -4.18 -13.08
CA VAL A 177 -2.98 -3.81 -11.66
C VAL A 177 -4.18 -2.89 -11.43
N ILE A 178 -4.33 -1.82 -12.23
CA ILE A 178 -5.42 -0.84 -12.05
C ILE A 178 -6.77 -1.42 -12.48
N THR A 179 -6.77 -2.33 -13.45
CA THR A 179 -7.96 -3.09 -13.82
C THR A 179 -8.55 -3.87 -12.63
N LYS A 180 -7.72 -4.48 -11.76
CA LYS A 180 -8.24 -5.17 -10.56
C LYS A 180 -9.03 -4.24 -9.65
N PHE A 181 -8.57 -3.01 -9.45
CA PHE A 181 -9.29 -2.02 -8.65
C PHE A 181 -10.64 -1.69 -9.28
N GLU A 182 -10.66 -1.42 -10.57
CA GLU A 182 -11.86 -1.04 -11.30
C GLU A 182 -12.91 -2.16 -11.29
N VAL A 183 -12.52 -3.35 -11.76
CA VAL A 183 -13.47 -4.47 -11.90
C VAL A 183 -13.97 -4.96 -10.54
N GLY A 184 -13.13 -4.90 -9.49
CA GLY A 184 -13.54 -5.20 -8.13
C GLY A 184 -14.61 -4.23 -7.62
N PHE A 185 -14.36 -2.92 -7.75
CA PHE A 185 -15.29 -1.87 -7.37
C PHE A 185 -16.65 -2.00 -8.09
N VAL A 186 -16.60 -2.15 -9.41
CA VAL A 186 -17.83 -2.30 -10.22
C VAL A 186 -18.64 -3.50 -9.78
N GLN A 187 -18.01 -4.67 -9.56
CA GLN A 187 -18.70 -5.87 -9.06
C GLN A 187 -19.34 -5.62 -7.69
N GLY A 188 -18.63 -4.94 -6.77
CA GLY A 188 -19.19 -4.58 -5.47
C GLY A 188 -20.39 -3.67 -5.58
N VAL A 189 -20.35 -2.64 -6.42
CA VAL A 189 -21.49 -1.74 -6.68
C VAL A 189 -22.68 -2.51 -7.28
N LEU A 190 -22.42 -3.32 -8.32
CA LEU A 190 -23.47 -4.06 -9.01
C LEU A 190 -24.13 -5.15 -8.15
N SER A 191 -23.47 -5.64 -7.10
CA SER A 191 -24.05 -6.57 -6.14
C SER A 191 -25.21 -5.97 -5.35
N ILE A 192 -25.28 -4.63 -5.24
CA ILE A 192 -26.34 -3.88 -4.54
C ILE A 192 -27.27 -3.17 -5.53
N PHE A 193 -26.70 -2.56 -6.57
CA PHE A 193 -27.43 -1.87 -7.63
C PHE A 193 -27.10 -2.49 -9.00
N PRO A 194 -27.80 -3.56 -9.40
CA PRO A 194 -27.49 -4.28 -10.65
C PRO A 194 -27.56 -3.45 -11.92
N ASN A 195 -28.27 -2.30 -11.89
CA ASN A 195 -28.43 -1.39 -13.02
C ASN A 195 -27.71 -0.04 -12.80
N ALA A 196 -26.77 0.06 -11.86
CA ALA A 196 -26.03 1.29 -11.63
C ALA A 196 -25.24 1.68 -12.89
N GLN A 197 -25.21 2.98 -13.17
CA GLN A 197 -24.36 3.51 -14.23
C GLN A 197 -22.95 3.74 -13.68
N ILE A 198 -21.96 3.14 -14.34
CA ILE A 198 -20.55 3.32 -14.04
C ILE A 198 -19.90 4.15 -15.15
N LEU A 199 -19.10 5.14 -14.75
CA LEU A 199 -18.28 5.96 -15.63
C LEU A 199 -16.82 5.71 -15.29
N ASP A 200 -15.96 5.61 -16.27
CA ASP A 200 -14.53 5.43 -16.08
C ASP A 200 -13.68 6.45 -16.84
N TYR A 201 -12.54 6.77 -16.25
CA TYR A 201 -11.54 7.67 -16.81
C TYR A 201 -10.15 7.24 -16.35
N TYR A 202 -9.16 7.31 -17.25
CA TYR A 202 -7.76 7.10 -16.92
C TYR A 202 -6.97 8.38 -17.19
N ALA A 203 -6.26 8.87 -16.17
CA ALA A 203 -5.48 10.09 -16.26
C ALA A 203 -4.19 9.92 -17.07
N ASN A 204 -3.72 8.69 -17.22
CA ASN A 204 -2.42 8.30 -17.78
C ASN A 204 -1.23 8.96 -17.05
N ASP A 205 -1.41 9.25 -15.78
CA ASP A 205 -0.41 9.91 -14.95
C ASP A 205 -0.69 9.66 -13.45
N TRP A 206 0.34 9.54 -12.64
CA TRP A 206 0.23 9.35 -11.19
C TRP A 206 0.30 10.66 -10.39
N GLY A 207 0.83 11.75 -10.97
CA GLY A 207 1.14 13.02 -10.33
C GLY A 207 0.34 14.22 -10.85
N ARG A 208 -0.86 14.01 -11.43
CA ARG A 208 -1.69 15.08 -12.03
C ARG A 208 -3.06 15.22 -11.33
N PRO A 209 -3.09 15.71 -10.06
CA PRO A 209 -4.34 15.91 -9.33
C PRO A 209 -5.29 16.90 -10.02
N ASP A 210 -4.79 17.81 -10.85
CA ASP A 210 -5.59 18.73 -11.65
C ASP A 210 -6.51 18.01 -12.64
N LEU A 211 -6.04 16.90 -13.25
CA LEU A 211 -6.83 16.10 -14.18
C LEU A 211 -7.99 15.40 -13.45
N ALA A 212 -7.70 14.73 -12.33
CA ALA A 212 -8.73 14.07 -11.55
C ALA A 212 -9.72 15.07 -10.93
N LYS A 213 -9.26 16.22 -10.47
CA LYS A 213 -10.14 17.29 -9.94
C LYS A 213 -11.11 17.78 -11.01
N THR A 214 -10.61 18.05 -12.22
CA THR A 214 -11.45 18.49 -13.34
C THR A 214 -12.48 17.43 -13.72
N GLN A 215 -12.06 16.18 -13.81
CA GLN A 215 -12.95 15.07 -14.15
C GLN A 215 -14.01 14.85 -13.06
N ALA A 216 -13.61 14.87 -11.78
CA ALA A 216 -14.50 14.74 -10.65
C ALA A 216 -15.53 15.86 -10.62
N LYS A 217 -15.10 17.12 -10.87
CA LYS A 217 -16.02 18.25 -10.99
C LYS A 217 -17.11 18.00 -12.04
N ASN A 218 -16.72 17.61 -13.26
CA ASN A 218 -17.64 17.36 -14.36
C ASN A 218 -18.64 16.25 -14.01
N TRP A 219 -18.18 15.20 -13.37
CA TRP A 219 -19.00 14.06 -13.00
C TRP A 219 -19.95 14.38 -11.84
N TYR A 220 -19.49 15.02 -10.79
CA TYR A 220 -20.38 15.46 -9.70
C TYR A 220 -21.42 16.46 -10.18
N ASP A 221 -21.07 17.36 -11.10
CA ASP A 221 -22.03 18.31 -11.70
C ASP A 221 -23.06 17.58 -12.57
N SER A 222 -22.72 16.45 -13.17
CA SER A 222 -23.65 15.60 -13.91
C SER A 222 -24.45 14.62 -13.05
N GLY A 223 -24.30 14.65 -11.71
CA GLY A 223 -25.05 13.82 -10.77
C GLY A 223 -24.40 12.49 -10.40
N VAL A 224 -23.07 12.32 -10.62
CA VAL A 224 -22.34 11.18 -10.05
C VAL A 224 -22.31 11.33 -8.53
N TYR A 225 -22.67 10.25 -7.82
CA TYR A 225 -22.78 10.24 -6.37
C TYR A 225 -21.43 10.05 -5.68
N ALA A 226 -20.64 9.11 -6.16
CA ALA A 226 -19.32 8.82 -5.58
C ALA A 226 -18.31 8.46 -6.66
N ILE A 227 -17.05 8.82 -6.43
CA ILE A 227 -15.94 8.55 -7.35
C ILE A 227 -14.83 7.83 -6.58
N TYR A 228 -14.45 6.64 -7.07
CA TYR A 228 -13.30 5.90 -6.59
C TYR A 228 -12.08 6.23 -7.45
N SER A 229 -10.96 6.59 -6.83
CA SER A 229 -9.74 6.95 -7.55
C SER A 229 -8.58 6.03 -7.15
N ALA A 230 -8.23 5.08 -8.03
CA ALA A 230 -7.02 4.26 -7.95
C ALA A 230 -5.94 4.89 -8.83
N ALA A 231 -5.36 6.01 -8.39
CA ALA A 231 -4.55 6.89 -9.23
C ALA A 231 -3.37 7.57 -8.48
N GLY A 232 -2.95 7.03 -7.33
CA GLY A 232 -1.85 7.62 -6.56
C GLY A 232 -2.09 9.10 -6.24
N GLY A 233 -1.07 9.95 -6.39
CA GLY A 233 -1.16 11.39 -6.17
C GLY A 233 -2.19 12.12 -7.05
N THR A 234 -2.46 11.60 -8.26
CA THR A 234 -3.54 12.11 -9.13
C THR A 234 -4.89 12.01 -8.44
N GLY A 235 -5.16 10.93 -7.68
CA GLY A 235 -6.42 10.71 -6.95
C GLY A 235 -6.75 11.77 -5.91
N ASN A 236 -5.75 12.47 -5.37
CA ASN A 236 -5.94 13.57 -4.41
C ASN A 236 -6.79 14.72 -5.02
N GLY A 237 -6.81 14.85 -6.34
CA GLY A 237 -7.68 15.80 -7.04
C GLY A 237 -9.17 15.50 -6.86
N THR A 238 -9.55 14.21 -6.89
CA THR A 238 -10.93 13.79 -6.62
C THR A 238 -11.35 14.12 -5.19
N ILE A 239 -10.46 13.84 -4.23
CA ILE A 239 -10.70 14.16 -2.81
C ILE A 239 -10.89 15.66 -2.64
N ALA A 240 -10.01 16.47 -3.23
CA ALA A 240 -10.10 17.93 -3.16
C ALA A 240 -11.43 18.46 -3.73
N GLN A 241 -11.90 17.91 -4.86
CA GLN A 241 -13.18 18.32 -5.43
C GLN A 241 -14.37 17.89 -4.58
N ALA A 242 -14.32 16.67 -4.02
CA ALA A 242 -15.36 16.20 -3.11
C ALA A 242 -15.46 17.07 -1.85
N LYS A 243 -14.30 17.49 -1.27
CA LYS A 243 -14.23 18.42 -0.13
C LYS A 243 -14.95 19.74 -0.44
N GLU A 244 -14.63 20.36 -1.56
CA GLU A 244 -15.27 21.63 -1.96
C GLU A 244 -16.80 21.48 -2.05
N TYR A 245 -17.26 20.36 -2.60
CA TYR A 245 -18.70 20.12 -2.78
C TYR A 245 -19.39 19.74 -1.48
N ARG A 246 -18.77 18.95 -0.63
CA ARG A 246 -19.29 18.63 0.72
C ARG A 246 -19.39 19.90 1.59
N SER A 247 -18.36 20.76 1.56
CA SER A 247 -18.38 22.06 2.24
C SER A 247 -19.54 22.96 1.76
N ALA A 248 -19.93 22.83 0.49
CA ALA A 248 -21.08 23.53 -0.09
C ALA A 248 -22.44 22.81 0.13
N GLY A 249 -22.46 21.77 0.97
CA GLY A 249 -23.67 21.01 1.30
C GLY A 249 -24.14 20.00 0.26
N ARG A 250 -23.33 19.69 -0.75
CA ARG A 250 -23.67 18.67 -1.75
C ARG A 250 -23.36 17.27 -1.19
N ASN A 251 -24.26 16.33 -1.44
CA ASN A 251 -24.09 14.93 -1.02
C ASN A 251 -23.33 14.13 -2.07
N VAL A 252 -22.02 14.29 -2.08
CA VAL A 252 -21.06 13.56 -2.95
C VAL A 252 -19.96 12.95 -2.12
N TRP A 253 -19.31 11.88 -2.61
CA TRP A 253 -18.26 11.17 -1.89
C TRP A 253 -17.06 10.86 -2.78
N ALA A 254 -15.86 10.94 -2.21
CA ALA A 254 -14.66 10.32 -2.74
C ALA A 254 -14.42 8.98 -2.03
N ILE A 255 -13.90 8.00 -2.76
CA ILE A 255 -13.37 6.75 -2.22
C ILE A 255 -11.86 6.80 -2.40
N GLY A 256 -11.12 6.63 -1.29
CA GLY A 256 -9.67 6.64 -1.27
C GLY A 256 -9.06 5.30 -1.65
N VAL A 257 -7.72 5.27 -1.76
CA VAL A 257 -6.97 4.09 -2.18
C VAL A 257 -5.64 3.95 -1.42
N ASP A 258 -5.16 2.74 -1.30
CA ASP A 258 -3.92 2.28 -0.67
C ASP A 258 -3.86 2.57 0.83
N SER A 259 -3.93 3.83 1.20
CA SER A 259 -3.90 4.35 2.57
C SER A 259 -5.30 4.79 3.03
N ASP A 260 -5.51 4.89 4.34
CA ASP A 260 -6.70 5.58 4.85
C ASP A 260 -6.57 7.09 4.60
N GLN A 261 -7.30 7.57 3.59
CA GLN A 261 -7.30 8.97 3.17
C GLN A 261 -8.42 9.80 3.83
N HIS A 262 -8.91 9.36 5.00
CA HIS A 262 -9.96 10.07 5.73
C HIS A 262 -9.57 11.52 6.05
N GLU A 263 -8.34 11.73 6.52
CA GLU A 263 -7.85 13.05 6.92
C GLU A 263 -7.70 14.00 5.73
N GLU A 264 -7.27 13.50 4.57
CA GLU A 264 -7.19 14.28 3.34
C GLU A 264 -8.56 14.81 2.90
N GLY A 265 -9.60 14.07 3.26
CA GLY A 265 -10.99 14.43 2.96
C GLY A 265 -11.65 15.39 3.93
N LEU A 266 -11.04 15.72 5.06
CA LEU A 266 -11.63 16.61 6.07
C LEU A 266 -11.96 17.99 5.50
N TYR A 267 -13.23 18.38 5.54
CA TYR A 267 -13.71 19.70 5.11
C TYR A 267 -14.16 20.58 6.31
N ASN A 268 -14.20 20.00 7.49
CA ASN A 268 -14.28 20.68 8.79
C ASN A 268 -13.57 19.82 9.85
N ALA A 269 -13.69 20.14 11.13
CA ALA A 269 -12.96 19.47 12.22
C ALA A 269 -13.28 17.97 12.38
N THR A 270 -14.42 17.50 11.88
CA THR A 270 -14.93 16.14 12.17
C THR A 270 -15.50 15.39 10.96
N GLU A 271 -15.73 16.07 9.85
CA GLU A 271 -16.40 15.49 8.69
C GLU A 271 -15.47 15.41 7.49
N SER A 272 -15.44 14.25 6.85
CA SER A 272 -14.63 13.97 5.68
C SER A 272 -15.49 13.72 4.45
N ALA A 273 -15.00 14.18 3.31
CA ALA A 273 -15.54 13.87 1.99
C ALA A 273 -15.10 12.47 1.48
N VAL A 274 -14.13 11.83 2.14
CA VAL A 274 -13.74 10.44 1.87
C VAL A 274 -14.63 9.53 2.69
N LEU A 275 -15.49 8.76 2.02
CA LEU A 275 -16.38 7.80 2.67
C LEU A 275 -15.61 6.64 3.30
N THR A 276 -14.75 6.04 2.52
CA THR A 276 -13.87 4.92 2.87
C THR A 276 -12.67 4.93 1.94
N SER A 277 -11.64 4.17 2.26
CA SER A 277 -10.50 3.92 1.37
C SER A 277 -10.31 2.43 1.18
N MET A 278 -10.03 1.99 -0.05
CA MET A 278 -9.53 0.64 -0.27
C MET A 278 -8.10 0.58 0.24
N LEU A 279 -7.89 -0.21 1.28
CA LEU A 279 -6.57 -0.35 1.89
C LEU A 279 -5.76 -1.40 1.13
N LYS A 280 -4.57 -1.01 0.69
CA LYS A 280 -3.54 -1.88 0.14
C LYS A 280 -2.32 -1.75 1.03
N ARG A 281 -2.10 -2.76 1.88
CA ARG A 281 -1.11 -2.70 2.96
C ARG A 281 0.30 -2.93 2.43
N VAL A 282 0.80 -1.96 1.65
CA VAL A 282 2.17 -2.01 1.09
C VAL A 282 3.19 -2.08 2.22
N GLU A 283 2.94 -1.43 3.34
CA GLU A 283 3.75 -1.50 4.55
C GLU A 283 3.99 -2.94 5.01
N THR A 284 3.00 -3.83 4.92
CA THR A 284 3.16 -5.23 5.32
C THR A 284 4.19 -5.96 4.47
N SER A 285 4.21 -5.72 3.15
CA SER A 285 5.19 -6.34 2.26
C SER A 285 6.60 -5.84 2.51
N LEU A 286 6.77 -4.55 2.82
CA LEU A 286 8.05 -3.96 3.20
C LEU A 286 8.60 -4.60 4.50
N ILE A 287 7.74 -4.67 5.53
CA ILE A 287 8.10 -5.26 6.83
C ILE A 287 8.46 -6.74 6.64
N TYR A 288 7.68 -7.47 5.82
CA TYR A 288 7.96 -8.88 5.51
C TYR A 288 9.35 -9.04 4.85
N ALA A 289 9.63 -8.26 3.82
CA ALA A 289 10.90 -8.31 3.10
C ALA A 289 12.09 -7.95 4.03
N LEU A 290 11.99 -6.87 4.80
CA LEU A 290 13.02 -6.45 5.76
C LEU A 290 13.28 -7.54 6.82
N ARG A 291 12.22 -8.14 7.39
CA ARG A 291 12.36 -9.26 8.33
C ARG A 291 13.00 -10.49 7.69
N SER A 292 12.69 -10.78 6.44
CA SER A 292 13.29 -11.91 5.73
C SER A 292 14.80 -11.72 5.50
N VAL A 293 15.24 -10.50 5.18
CA VAL A 293 16.67 -10.15 5.10
C VAL A 293 17.32 -10.26 6.48
N GLN A 294 16.71 -9.66 7.51
CA GLN A 294 17.20 -9.69 8.89
C GLN A 294 17.42 -11.12 9.42
N ASN A 295 16.51 -12.02 9.07
CA ASN A 295 16.53 -13.41 9.51
C ASN A 295 17.30 -14.36 8.57
N ASN A 296 17.92 -13.86 7.50
CA ASN A 296 18.57 -14.64 6.45
C ASN A 296 17.65 -15.68 5.81
N THR A 297 16.38 -15.33 5.61
CA THR A 297 15.35 -16.18 4.97
C THR A 297 14.83 -15.59 3.66
N PHE A 298 15.46 -14.53 3.17
CA PHE A 298 15.07 -13.87 1.92
C PHE A 298 15.08 -14.83 0.74
N LYS A 299 14.04 -14.74 -0.09
CA LYS A 299 13.90 -15.51 -1.33
C LYS A 299 13.32 -14.64 -2.43
N GLY A 300 13.80 -14.86 -3.66
CA GLY A 300 13.16 -14.34 -4.85
C GLY A 300 11.91 -15.16 -5.17
N GLU A 301 10.77 -14.69 -4.67
CA GLU A 301 9.48 -15.34 -4.85
C GLU A 301 8.37 -14.29 -5.03
N VAL A 302 7.25 -14.72 -5.61
CA VAL A 302 6.03 -13.90 -5.69
C VAL A 302 5.18 -14.16 -4.46
N ILE A 303 4.83 -13.10 -3.74
CA ILE A 303 3.95 -13.16 -2.58
C ILE A 303 2.68 -12.38 -2.90
N ILE A 304 1.54 -13.03 -2.72
CA ILE A 304 0.22 -12.43 -2.94
C ILE A 304 -0.38 -12.04 -1.60
N PHE A 305 -0.68 -10.76 -1.43
CA PHE A 305 -1.32 -10.18 -0.26
C PHE A 305 -2.81 -9.98 -0.54
N ASP A 306 -3.64 -10.91 -0.09
CA ASP A 306 -5.10 -10.94 -0.27
C ASP A 306 -5.86 -10.54 1.01
N LEU A 307 -7.19 -10.61 0.99
CA LEU A 307 -8.03 -10.37 2.17
C LEU A 307 -7.76 -11.37 3.30
N LYS A 308 -7.40 -12.62 2.98
CA LYS A 308 -7.10 -13.65 3.97
C LYS A 308 -5.78 -13.38 4.69
N ALA A 309 -4.80 -12.87 3.96
CA ALA A 309 -3.50 -12.44 4.49
C ALA A 309 -3.54 -11.02 5.10
N ASP A 310 -4.71 -10.39 5.18
CA ASP A 310 -4.89 -8.99 5.57
C ASP A 310 -4.03 -8.01 4.75
N GLY A 311 -3.76 -8.37 3.49
CA GLY A 311 -2.99 -7.54 2.57
C GLY A 311 -3.80 -6.43 1.91
N VAL A 312 -5.11 -6.60 1.82
CA VAL A 312 -6.07 -5.62 1.32
C VAL A 312 -7.26 -5.52 2.25
N GLY A 313 -8.02 -4.42 2.16
CA GLY A 313 -9.17 -4.22 3.02
C GLY A 313 -9.91 -2.92 2.71
N TYR A 314 -10.58 -2.39 3.72
CA TYR A 314 -11.27 -1.10 3.66
C TYR A 314 -11.05 -0.29 4.94
N SER A 315 -11.11 1.04 4.84
CA SER A 315 -11.12 1.92 6.01
C SER A 315 -12.53 2.11 6.54
N ASP A 316 -12.67 2.08 7.86
CA ASP A 316 -13.92 2.33 8.57
C ASP A 316 -13.86 3.56 9.49
N THR A 317 -12.88 4.43 9.28
CA THR A 317 -12.61 5.64 10.07
C THR A 317 -13.75 6.65 9.96
N ASN A 318 -14.35 6.78 8.77
CA ASN A 318 -15.48 7.70 8.58
C ASN A 318 -16.76 7.14 9.24
N PRO A 319 -17.42 7.87 10.16
CA PRO A 319 -18.68 7.46 10.78
C PRO A 319 -19.83 7.21 9.79
N ALA A 320 -19.72 7.73 8.56
CA ALA A 320 -20.70 7.45 7.49
C ALA A 320 -20.68 5.98 7.04
N VAL A 321 -19.61 5.24 7.31
CA VAL A 321 -19.58 3.77 7.27
C VAL A 321 -20.23 3.25 8.54
N THR A 322 -21.55 3.20 8.53
CA THR A 322 -22.36 2.86 9.71
C THR A 322 -22.14 1.42 10.18
N ALA A 323 -22.62 1.09 11.38
CA ALA A 323 -22.53 -0.28 11.91
C ALA A 323 -23.20 -1.32 10.99
N ASP A 324 -24.27 -0.94 10.28
CA ASP A 324 -24.94 -1.84 9.33
C ASP A 324 -24.10 -2.07 8.08
N ILE A 325 -23.46 -1.02 7.56
CA ILE A 325 -22.52 -1.13 6.44
C ILE A 325 -21.32 -2.00 6.86
N LYS A 326 -20.70 -1.72 8.00
CA LYS A 326 -19.57 -2.53 8.52
C LYS A 326 -19.93 -4.01 8.62
N ARG A 327 -21.11 -4.33 9.15
CA ARG A 327 -21.58 -5.72 9.25
C ARG A 327 -21.71 -6.39 7.88
N ALA A 328 -22.26 -5.68 6.90
CA ALA A 328 -22.36 -6.19 5.53
C ALA A 328 -20.98 -6.41 4.89
N LEU A 329 -20.02 -5.49 5.14
CA LEU A 329 -18.64 -5.63 4.65
C LEU A 329 -17.92 -6.82 5.27
N GLU A 330 -18.05 -7.03 6.59
CA GLU A 330 -17.44 -8.20 7.25
C GLU A 330 -18.07 -9.51 6.77
N GLN A 331 -19.35 -9.53 6.49
CA GLN A 331 -20.00 -10.69 5.87
C GLN A 331 -19.44 -10.95 4.46
N ALA A 332 -19.36 -9.91 3.61
CA ALA A 332 -18.79 -10.04 2.26
C ALA A 332 -17.32 -10.47 2.29
N LYS A 333 -16.51 -9.89 3.19
CA LYS A 333 -15.12 -10.30 3.44
C LYS A 333 -15.02 -11.79 3.76
N GLY A 334 -15.84 -12.28 4.69
CA GLY A 334 -15.89 -13.70 5.04
C GLY A 334 -16.30 -14.59 3.86
N GLN A 335 -17.24 -14.14 3.02
CA GLN A 335 -17.67 -14.86 1.83
C GLN A 335 -16.60 -14.90 0.74
N ILE A 336 -15.82 -13.84 0.57
CA ILE A 336 -14.68 -13.82 -0.37
C ILE A 336 -13.59 -14.78 0.14
N ILE A 337 -13.18 -14.66 1.40
CA ILE A 337 -12.15 -15.51 2.01
C ILE A 337 -12.52 -17.01 1.95
N SER A 338 -13.80 -17.34 2.11
CA SER A 338 -14.27 -18.72 1.99
C SER A 338 -14.47 -19.20 0.55
N GLY A 339 -14.32 -18.31 -0.45
CA GLY A 339 -14.54 -18.60 -1.87
C GLY A 339 -16.01 -18.71 -2.28
N GLN A 340 -16.94 -18.33 -1.40
CA GLN A 340 -18.38 -18.25 -1.70
C GLN A 340 -18.66 -17.11 -2.70
N ILE A 341 -17.99 -15.96 -2.54
CA ILE A 341 -17.93 -14.90 -3.53
C ILE A 341 -16.58 -14.98 -4.23
N LYS A 342 -16.61 -15.08 -5.55
CA LYS A 342 -15.42 -15.02 -6.40
C LYS A 342 -15.43 -13.71 -7.17
N VAL A 343 -14.58 -12.78 -6.76
CA VAL A 343 -14.42 -11.50 -7.44
C VAL A 343 -13.51 -11.70 -8.65
N ALA A 344 -13.98 -11.35 -9.83
CA ALA A 344 -13.14 -11.38 -11.03
C ALA A 344 -12.02 -10.33 -10.92
N ALA A 345 -10.80 -10.74 -11.26
CA ALA A 345 -9.60 -9.90 -11.19
C ALA A 345 -9.24 -9.26 -12.53
N THR A 346 -9.81 -9.77 -13.64
CA THR A 346 -9.55 -9.29 -15.00
C THR A 346 -10.83 -8.73 -15.62
N TYR A 347 -10.67 -7.80 -16.54
CA TYR A 347 -11.82 -7.27 -17.29
C TYR A 347 -12.42 -8.34 -18.19
N ALA A 348 -11.59 -9.19 -18.77
CA ALA A 348 -12.04 -10.32 -19.61
C ALA A 348 -12.96 -11.28 -18.85
N ASP A 349 -12.70 -11.55 -17.56
CA ASP A 349 -13.57 -12.40 -16.73
C ASP A 349 -14.77 -11.63 -16.20
N ALA A 350 -14.60 -10.38 -15.79
CA ALA A 350 -15.69 -9.53 -15.28
C ALA A 350 -16.78 -9.33 -16.33
N LYS A 351 -16.44 -9.15 -17.61
CA LYS A 351 -17.40 -9.03 -18.72
C LYS A 351 -18.32 -10.24 -18.91
N LYS A 352 -17.94 -11.40 -18.39
CA LYS A 352 -18.78 -12.62 -18.43
C LYS A 352 -19.88 -12.62 -17.37
N LEU A 353 -19.80 -11.70 -16.40
CA LEU A 353 -20.79 -11.58 -15.33
C LEU A 353 -22.05 -10.88 -15.85
N PRO A 354 -23.25 -11.33 -15.44
CA PRO A 354 -24.51 -10.70 -15.84
C PRO A 354 -24.56 -9.22 -15.45
N GLY A 355 -24.89 -8.34 -16.40
CA GLY A 355 -25.04 -6.90 -16.15
C GLY A 355 -23.74 -6.11 -16.01
N PHE A 356 -22.58 -6.76 -16.15
CA PHE A 356 -21.29 -6.05 -16.09
C PHE A 356 -21.08 -5.15 -17.33
N PRO A 357 -20.63 -3.90 -17.19
CA PRO A 357 -20.38 -2.99 -18.32
C PRO A 357 -19.38 -3.57 -19.32
N GLN A 358 -19.68 -3.40 -20.63
CA GLN A 358 -18.87 -3.95 -21.71
C GLN A 358 -17.93 -2.93 -22.36
N ASP A 359 -18.00 -1.66 -21.94
CA ASP A 359 -17.36 -0.51 -22.56
C ASP A 359 -16.43 0.26 -21.62
N LEU A 360 -16.00 -0.37 -20.50
CA LEU A 360 -15.00 0.21 -19.62
C LEU A 360 -13.62 0.25 -20.31
N LYS A 361 -12.77 1.19 -19.87
CA LYS A 361 -11.41 1.40 -20.38
C LYS A 361 -10.36 0.55 -19.68
N ALA A 362 -10.79 -0.35 -18.78
CA ALA A 362 -9.92 -1.32 -18.13
C ALA A 362 -9.09 -2.14 -19.14
N MET A 363 -7.84 -2.41 -18.81
CA MET A 363 -6.89 -3.18 -19.64
C MET A 363 -6.25 -4.28 -18.83
N ASP A 364 -6.31 -5.51 -19.32
CA ASP A 364 -5.76 -6.70 -18.64
C ASP A 364 -4.25 -6.92 -18.89
N ASN A 365 -3.61 -6.07 -19.69
CA ASN A 365 -2.20 -6.13 -20.10
C ASN A 365 -1.50 -4.77 -20.03
#